data_203edea6c4bb65bf0bcaa0b582476fc9
#
_entry.id   203edea6c4bb65bf0bcaa0b582476fc9
#
_cell.length_a   1.000
_cell.length_b   1.000
_cell.length_c   1.000
_cell.angle_alpha   90.00
_cell.angle_beta   90.00
_cell.angle_gamma   90.00
#
_symmetry.space_group_name_H-M   'P 1'
#
loop_
_entity.id
_entity.type
_entity.pdbx_description
1 polymer ?
#
loop_
_entity_poly.entity_id
_entity_poly.type
_entity_poly.pdbx_seq_one_letter_code
_entity_poly.pdbx_strand_id
1 'polypeptide(L)'
;MLGIAICHASELKNLRVNRMLEPKGIVRMGQFSWQIESEENDIRQLAYRIKVASTSEGLQGGPALMWDSERRESTDMIQIFYQGRRFPYQSTVYWQLEVWLSNDEYLKSPIQRIQTGRKGSEWNGDPVSKNDVKHDYFYYLRWLHTLLMTQTDNGELLLPVPDDTLAIPLDQTAAVLYSLYKEEGDVKSLYDYYNMVKRWTLFQCRKDSTLSSQLINMMIEMAQKQNLQADVIEYRRLHGDSTTYEPYWLYTEETEWCGGAIRQTPSSIAYNRVDVTIPSLEGRNKDCFSHECPYGIICSEWSKDENGIISWEIQLPVGVQARVLYPKGYADNEGAHSAIVGSGGWILRLLPEVTD
;
A
#
# COMPACT_ATOMS: atom_id res chain seq x y z
N MET A 1 -34.17 -30.18 9.74
CA MET A 1 -32.73 -30.28 9.43
C MET A 1 -32.06 -29.03 9.98
N LEU A 2 -31.32 -29.15 11.08
CA LEU A 2 -30.49 -28.05 11.55
C LEU A 2 -29.26 -27.99 10.62
N GLY A 3 -29.23 -26.97 9.79
CA GLY A 3 -28.03 -26.65 9.05
C GLY A 3 -26.95 -26.23 10.06
N ILE A 4 -25.86 -27.00 10.16
CA ILE A 4 -24.65 -26.58 10.83
C ILE A 4 -24.09 -25.47 9.92
N ALA A 5 -24.26 -24.21 10.30
CA ALA A 5 -23.49 -23.12 9.74
C ALA A 5 -22.03 -23.42 10.12
N ILE A 6 -21.24 -23.80 9.14
CA ILE A 6 -19.79 -23.83 9.27
C ILE A 6 -19.40 -22.36 9.30
N CYS A 7 -19.31 -21.81 10.51
CA CYS A 7 -18.73 -20.48 10.69
C CYS A 7 -17.23 -20.63 10.41
N HIS A 8 -16.76 -20.20 9.25
CA HIS A 8 -15.34 -20.12 8.99
C HIS A 8 -14.83 -18.91 9.78
N ALA A 9 -14.02 -19.21 10.79
CA ALA A 9 -13.38 -18.18 11.60
C ALA A 9 -12.42 -17.35 10.74
N SER A 10 -12.34 -16.06 11.00
CA SER A 10 -11.35 -15.20 10.37
C SER A 10 -9.93 -15.67 10.69
N GLU A 11 -8.96 -15.48 9.79
CA GLU A 11 -7.59 -15.95 9.93
C GLU A 11 -6.56 -14.85 9.69
N LEU A 12 -5.48 -14.86 10.49
CA LEU A 12 -4.31 -14.02 10.31
C LEU A 12 -3.39 -14.60 9.24
N LYS A 13 -3.08 -13.83 8.22
CA LYS A 13 -2.20 -14.20 7.11
C LYS A 13 -1.05 -13.21 6.94
N ASN A 14 -0.02 -13.64 6.23
CA ASN A 14 1.07 -12.79 5.76
C ASN A 14 1.66 -11.88 6.85
N LEU A 15 1.92 -12.45 8.04
CA LEU A 15 2.57 -11.75 9.13
C LEU A 15 4.00 -11.40 8.74
N ARG A 16 4.29 -10.12 8.60
CA ARG A 16 5.58 -9.64 8.09
C ARG A 16 6.26 -8.69 9.06
N VAL A 17 7.60 -8.73 9.02
CA VAL A 17 8.45 -7.72 9.64
C VAL A 17 9.33 -7.14 8.54
N ASN A 18 9.30 -5.81 8.37
CA ASN A 18 9.97 -5.14 7.24
C ASN A 18 9.60 -5.77 5.89
N ARG A 19 8.34 -6.14 5.71
CA ARG A 19 7.73 -6.80 4.54
C ARG A 19 8.22 -8.22 4.25
N MET A 20 9.05 -8.81 5.11
CA MET A 20 9.52 -10.19 5.00
C MET A 20 8.67 -11.12 5.86
N LEU A 21 8.22 -12.26 5.30
CA LEU A 21 7.53 -13.32 6.03
C LEU A 21 8.49 -14.05 6.99
N GLU A 22 9.72 -14.26 6.55
CA GLU A 22 10.80 -14.85 7.36
C GLU A 22 11.96 -13.87 7.46
N PRO A 23 11.87 -12.87 8.36
CA PRO A 23 12.88 -11.82 8.43
C PRO A 23 14.23 -12.36 8.93
N LYS A 24 15.25 -12.21 8.07
CA LYS A 24 16.63 -12.63 8.36
C LYS A 24 17.59 -11.44 8.19
N GLY A 25 18.62 -11.39 9.04
CA GLY A 25 19.64 -10.35 8.96
C GLY A 25 19.17 -8.97 9.43
N ILE A 26 18.06 -8.88 10.18
CA ILE A 26 17.51 -7.62 10.65
C ILE A 26 18.47 -6.96 11.64
N VAL A 27 18.92 -5.76 11.33
CA VAL A 27 19.78 -4.94 12.20
C VAL A 27 18.98 -3.86 12.93
N ARG A 28 17.99 -3.31 12.25
CA ARG A 28 17.07 -2.32 12.82
C ARG A 28 15.65 -2.83 12.59
N MET A 29 14.86 -2.82 13.65
CA MET A 29 13.45 -3.12 13.50
C MET A 29 12.73 -1.90 12.95
N GLY A 30 12.03 -2.10 11.85
CA GLY A 30 11.19 -1.08 11.24
C GLY A 30 9.74 -1.26 11.66
N GLN A 31 9.05 -2.18 11.01
CA GLN A 31 7.59 -2.21 11.02
C GLN A 31 7.03 -3.62 10.92
N PHE A 32 5.89 -3.83 11.55
CA PHE A 32 5.06 -5.01 11.40
C PHE A 32 3.93 -4.74 10.42
N SER A 33 3.51 -5.77 9.72
CA SER A 33 2.26 -5.80 8.97
C SER A 33 1.68 -7.20 8.93
N TRP A 34 0.36 -7.28 8.69
CA TRP A 34 -0.37 -8.53 8.56
C TRP A 34 -1.59 -8.34 7.67
N GLN A 35 -2.19 -9.45 7.29
CA GLN A 35 -3.45 -9.49 6.57
C GLN A 35 -4.46 -10.32 7.36
N ILE A 36 -5.73 -10.06 7.16
CA ILE A 36 -6.84 -10.79 7.76
C ILE A 36 -7.71 -11.32 6.62
N GLU A 37 -7.89 -12.63 6.57
CA GLU A 37 -8.87 -13.26 5.68
C GLU A 37 -10.14 -13.54 6.49
N SER A 38 -11.30 -13.22 5.92
CA SER A 38 -12.61 -13.53 6.48
C SER A 38 -13.58 -13.82 5.35
N GLU A 39 -14.49 -14.78 5.57
CA GLU A 39 -15.61 -15.04 4.66
C GLU A 39 -16.83 -14.15 4.95
N GLU A 40 -16.82 -13.48 6.10
CA GLU A 40 -17.86 -12.53 6.47
C GLU A 40 -17.63 -11.16 5.82
N ASN A 41 -18.73 -10.52 5.45
CA ASN A 41 -18.67 -9.17 4.89
C ASN A 41 -18.55 -8.10 6.00
N ASP A 42 -17.96 -6.95 5.65
CA ASP A 42 -17.80 -5.77 6.52
C ASP A 42 -16.97 -6.02 7.79
N ILE A 43 -16.17 -7.07 7.82
CA ILE A 43 -15.24 -7.29 8.93
C ILE A 43 -14.15 -6.22 8.96
N ARG A 44 -13.90 -5.70 10.15
CA ARG A 44 -12.86 -4.69 10.40
C ARG A 44 -12.06 -5.06 11.64
N GLN A 45 -10.76 -4.78 11.59
CA GLN A 45 -9.96 -4.78 12.81
C GLN A 45 -10.39 -3.60 13.68
N LEU A 46 -10.59 -3.85 14.96
CA LEU A 46 -10.88 -2.82 15.97
C LEU A 46 -9.64 -2.49 16.80
N ALA A 47 -8.86 -3.51 17.12
CA ALA A 47 -7.66 -3.34 17.93
C ALA A 47 -6.63 -4.41 17.60
N TYR A 48 -5.37 -4.13 17.96
CA TYR A 48 -4.28 -5.10 17.93
C TYR A 48 -3.39 -5.01 19.17
N ARG A 49 -2.60 -6.05 19.42
CA ARG A 49 -1.50 -6.07 20.38
C ARG A 49 -0.35 -6.86 19.81
N ILE A 50 0.86 -6.31 19.88
CA ILE A 50 2.08 -6.99 19.46
C ILE A 50 2.98 -7.15 20.66
N LYS A 51 3.44 -8.36 20.90
CA LYS A 51 4.46 -8.66 21.88
C LYS A 51 5.73 -9.11 21.18
N VAL A 52 6.88 -8.67 21.68
CA VAL A 52 8.21 -9.04 21.17
C VAL A 52 9.09 -9.42 22.36
N ALA A 53 9.80 -10.55 22.25
CA ALA A 53 10.63 -11.06 23.32
C ALA A 53 11.91 -11.73 22.80
N SER A 54 12.95 -11.80 23.64
CA SER A 54 14.21 -12.49 23.29
C SER A 54 14.11 -14.01 23.40
N THR A 55 13.06 -14.56 24.03
CA THR A 55 12.73 -15.99 24.05
C THR A 55 11.24 -16.18 23.80
N SER A 56 10.83 -17.35 23.36
CA SER A 56 9.41 -17.67 23.13
C SER A 56 8.57 -17.56 24.41
N GLU A 57 9.10 -18.00 25.53
CA GLU A 57 8.46 -17.95 26.85
C GLU A 57 8.32 -16.49 27.34
N GLY A 58 9.26 -15.63 26.94
CA GLY A 58 9.26 -14.21 27.28
C GLY A 58 8.07 -13.42 26.73
N LEU A 59 7.34 -13.98 25.76
CA LEU A 59 6.08 -13.40 25.26
C LEU A 59 4.97 -13.41 26.33
N GLN A 60 5.10 -14.23 27.36
CA GLN A 60 4.19 -14.24 28.52
C GLN A 60 4.52 -13.15 29.55
N GLY A 61 5.67 -12.49 29.40
CA GLY A 61 6.12 -11.41 30.30
C GLY A 61 7.52 -11.65 30.88
N GLY A 62 7.88 -10.81 31.86
CA GLY A 62 9.16 -10.91 32.54
C GLY A 62 10.34 -10.22 31.81
N PRO A 63 11.59 -10.45 32.23
CA PRO A 63 12.76 -9.72 31.75
C PRO A 63 13.10 -9.97 30.27
N ALA A 64 12.66 -11.10 29.71
CA ALA A 64 12.84 -11.43 28.31
C ALA A 64 11.89 -10.67 27.37
N LEU A 65 10.80 -10.10 27.89
CA LEU A 65 9.88 -9.26 27.11
C LEU A 65 10.59 -7.96 26.69
N MET A 66 10.66 -7.72 25.41
CA MET A 66 11.35 -6.56 24.84
C MET A 66 10.41 -5.41 24.51
N TRP A 67 9.20 -5.74 24.13
CA TRP A 67 8.14 -4.80 23.81
C TRP A 67 6.77 -5.47 23.96
N ASP A 68 5.84 -4.69 24.46
CA ASP A 68 4.42 -4.96 24.45
C ASP A 68 3.74 -3.66 23.99
N SER A 69 3.06 -3.70 22.85
CA SER A 69 2.32 -2.51 22.39
C SER A 69 1.13 -2.18 23.28
N GLU A 70 0.78 -3.12 24.19
CA GLU A 70 -0.52 -3.20 24.83
C GLU A 70 -1.64 -3.27 23.78
N ARG A 71 -2.90 -3.38 24.22
CA ARG A 71 -4.02 -3.32 23.30
C ARG A 71 -4.17 -1.90 22.75
N ARG A 72 -4.05 -1.74 21.44
CA ARG A 72 -4.21 -0.47 20.73
C ARG A 72 -5.47 -0.50 19.88
N GLU A 73 -6.37 0.41 20.16
CA GLU A 73 -7.56 0.63 19.33
C GLU A 73 -7.11 1.28 18.01
N SER A 74 -7.05 0.49 16.94
CA SER A 74 -6.64 0.93 15.61
C SER A 74 -7.07 -0.07 14.56
N THR A 75 -7.45 0.43 13.39
CA THR A 75 -7.71 -0.34 12.18
C THR A 75 -6.47 -0.56 11.33
N ASP A 76 -5.32 -0.01 11.72
CA ASP A 76 -4.07 -0.14 10.97
C ASP A 76 -3.53 -1.57 11.06
N MET A 77 -3.19 -2.14 9.90
CA MET A 77 -2.60 -3.47 9.76
C MET A 77 -1.24 -3.42 9.05
N ILE A 78 -0.80 -2.24 8.67
CA ILE A 78 0.46 -2.00 7.96
C ILE A 78 1.27 -0.91 8.66
N GLN A 79 2.59 -0.96 8.53
CA GLN A 79 3.51 0.05 9.07
C GLN A 79 3.40 0.28 10.59
N ILE A 80 3.18 -0.77 11.35
CA ILE A 80 3.16 -0.70 12.81
C ILE A 80 4.60 -0.69 13.33
N PHE A 81 5.08 0.47 13.75
CA PHE A 81 6.49 0.64 14.15
C PHE A 81 6.79 0.03 15.51
N TYR A 82 7.91 -0.68 15.56
CA TYR A 82 8.47 -1.18 16.82
C TYR A 82 8.98 -0.02 17.70
N GLN A 83 8.61 -0.04 18.96
CA GLN A 83 8.97 0.98 19.94
C GLN A 83 9.66 0.38 21.20
N GLY A 84 10.12 -0.86 21.10
CA GLY A 84 10.73 -1.58 22.21
C GLY A 84 12.24 -1.43 22.31
N ARG A 85 12.84 -2.26 23.16
CA ARG A 85 14.28 -2.31 23.38
C ARG A 85 15.01 -2.77 22.11
N ARG A 86 16.22 -2.26 21.90
CA ARG A 86 17.06 -2.65 20.76
C ARG A 86 17.24 -4.18 20.70
N PHE A 87 17.19 -4.73 19.51
CA PHE A 87 17.45 -6.14 19.28
C PHE A 87 18.90 -6.51 19.55
N PRO A 88 19.14 -7.68 20.18
CA PRO A 88 20.48 -8.26 20.23
C PRO A 88 20.93 -8.62 18.81
N TYR A 89 22.23 -8.52 18.56
CA TYR A 89 22.80 -8.97 17.28
C TYR A 89 22.95 -10.50 17.24
N GLN A 90 22.91 -11.07 16.05
CA GLN A 90 23.12 -12.50 15.78
C GLN A 90 22.27 -13.42 16.67
N SER A 91 21.03 -13.07 16.87
CA SER A 91 20.09 -13.72 17.78
C SER A 91 18.76 -13.98 17.10
N THR A 92 17.97 -14.85 17.72
CA THR A 92 16.57 -14.99 17.37
C THR A 92 15.72 -14.19 18.35
N VAL A 93 14.79 -13.43 17.80
CA VAL A 93 13.77 -12.69 18.55
C VAL A 93 12.41 -13.26 18.15
N TYR A 94 11.50 -13.30 19.07
CA TYR A 94 10.16 -13.87 18.90
C TYR A 94 9.11 -12.79 19.00
N TRP A 95 8.04 -12.91 18.24
CA TRP A 95 6.92 -12.00 18.34
C TRP A 95 5.59 -12.71 18.12
N GLN A 96 4.53 -12.11 18.60
CA GLN A 96 3.17 -12.60 18.48
C GLN A 96 2.19 -11.45 18.35
N LEU A 97 1.19 -11.64 17.51
CA LEU A 97 0.13 -10.70 17.23
C LEU A 97 -1.18 -11.20 17.84
N GLU A 98 -1.92 -10.30 18.45
CA GLU A 98 -3.29 -10.46 18.89
C GLU A 98 -4.15 -9.40 18.19
N VAL A 99 -5.34 -9.76 17.71
CA VAL A 99 -6.25 -8.89 16.96
C VAL A 99 -7.68 -9.09 17.45
N TRP A 100 -8.43 -8.00 17.54
CA TRP A 100 -9.85 -7.96 17.85
C TRP A 100 -10.62 -7.42 16.66
N LEU A 101 -11.66 -8.13 16.24
CA LEU A 101 -12.48 -7.84 15.06
C LEU A 101 -13.85 -7.27 15.42
N SER A 102 -14.53 -6.70 14.43
CA SER A 102 -15.86 -6.08 14.59
C SER A 102 -17.00 -7.06 14.85
N ASN A 103 -16.78 -8.34 14.57
CA ASN A 103 -17.71 -9.43 14.87
C ASN A 103 -17.43 -10.11 16.22
N ASP A 104 -16.69 -9.44 17.13
CA ASP A 104 -16.26 -9.94 18.43
C ASP A 104 -15.25 -11.11 18.37
N GLU A 105 -14.77 -11.48 17.21
CA GLU A 105 -13.69 -12.46 17.10
C GLU A 105 -12.36 -11.92 17.67
N TYR A 106 -11.65 -12.81 18.35
CA TYR A 106 -10.30 -12.60 18.82
C TYR A 106 -9.35 -13.57 18.12
N LEU A 107 -8.39 -13.01 17.42
CA LEU A 107 -7.39 -13.79 16.70
C LEU A 107 -6.03 -13.66 17.39
N LYS A 108 -5.31 -14.77 17.44
CA LYS A 108 -3.96 -14.83 17.97
C LYS A 108 -3.05 -15.58 17.02
N SER A 109 -1.96 -14.97 16.60
CA SER A 109 -1.03 -15.59 15.67
C SER A 109 -0.22 -16.73 16.33
N PRO A 110 0.30 -17.67 15.55
CA PRO A 110 1.43 -18.47 15.96
C PRO A 110 2.62 -17.56 16.36
N ILE A 111 3.53 -18.08 17.16
CA ILE A 111 4.77 -17.38 17.50
C ILE A 111 5.64 -17.28 16.24
N GLN A 112 6.01 -16.07 15.88
CA GLN A 112 6.86 -15.76 14.75
C GLN A 112 8.31 -15.54 15.20
N ARG A 113 9.26 -15.70 14.29
CA ARG A 113 10.69 -15.56 14.56
C ARG A 113 11.31 -14.49 13.67
N ILE A 114 12.26 -13.77 14.23
CA ILE A 114 13.09 -12.78 13.54
C ILE A 114 14.55 -13.18 13.79
N GLN A 115 15.32 -13.36 12.74
CA GLN A 115 16.76 -13.55 12.87
C GLN A 115 17.46 -12.21 12.73
N THR A 116 18.20 -11.80 13.75
CA THR A 116 18.91 -10.52 13.74
C THR A 116 20.29 -10.65 13.10
N GLY A 117 20.75 -9.59 12.47
CA GLY A 117 22.01 -9.53 11.76
C GLY A 117 23.21 -9.19 12.65
N ARG A 118 24.39 -9.05 12.02
CA ARG A 118 25.65 -8.66 12.68
C ARG A 118 25.67 -7.16 12.93
N LYS A 119 26.41 -6.74 13.96
CA LYS A 119 26.72 -5.32 14.18
C LYS A 119 27.51 -4.78 13.00
N GLY A 120 27.07 -3.68 12.41
CA GLY A 120 27.73 -3.07 11.24
C GLY A 120 27.43 -3.75 9.91
N SER A 121 26.64 -4.83 9.87
CA SER A 121 26.03 -5.29 8.64
C SER A 121 24.94 -4.28 8.25
N GLU A 122 25.36 -3.18 7.65
CA GLU A 122 24.45 -2.46 6.78
C GLU A 122 23.96 -3.45 5.73
N TRP A 123 22.73 -3.32 5.35
CA TRP A 123 22.15 -4.19 4.36
C TRP A 123 22.91 -4.02 3.02
N ASN A 124 23.87 -4.91 2.77
CA ASN A 124 24.60 -5.03 1.52
C ASN A 124 23.87 -6.07 0.65
N GLY A 125 22.60 -5.83 0.37
CA GLY A 125 21.93 -6.63 -0.64
C GLY A 125 22.65 -6.45 -1.97
N ASP A 126 22.84 -7.54 -2.71
CA ASP A 126 23.41 -7.49 -4.05
C ASP A 126 22.62 -6.47 -4.90
N PRO A 127 23.31 -5.74 -5.82
CA PRO A 127 22.62 -4.86 -6.75
C PRO A 127 21.59 -5.68 -7.52
N VAL A 128 20.32 -5.30 -7.39
CA VAL A 128 19.23 -5.95 -8.09
C VAL A 128 19.47 -5.74 -9.60
N SER A 129 19.49 -6.82 -10.36
CA SER A 129 19.64 -6.78 -11.81
C SER A 129 18.46 -6.02 -12.44
N LYS A 130 18.69 -5.31 -13.56
CA LYS A 130 17.59 -4.68 -14.33
C LYS A 130 16.45 -5.64 -14.68
N ASN A 131 16.73 -6.95 -14.72
CA ASN A 131 15.74 -7.99 -15.05
C ASN A 131 14.89 -8.42 -13.84
N ASP A 132 15.30 -8.07 -12.60
CA ASP A 132 14.62 -8.46 -11.37
C ASP A 132 13.68 -7.35 -10.85
N VAL A 133 13.52 -6.26 -11.60
CA VAL A 133 12.88 -5.00 -11.17
C VAL A 133 11.37 -5.02 -11.34
N LYS A 134 10.70 -6.15 -11.23
CA LYS A 134 9.24 -6.11 -11.17
C LYS A 134 8.80 -5.80 -9.72
N HIS A 135 8.51 -4.52 -9.47
CA HIS A 135 7.72 -4.04 -8.34
C HIS A 135 8.26 -4.35 -6.92
N ASP A 136 9.58 -4.29 -6.71
CA ASP A 136 10.15 -4.50 -5.40
C ASP A 136 10.25 -3.17 -4.62
N TYR A 137 9.43 -3.03 -3.56
CA TYR A 137 9.50 -1.93 -2.61
C TYR A 137 10.92 -1.65 -2.11
N PHE A 138 11.70 -2.70 -1.77
CA PHE A 138 13.07 -2.53 -1.30
C PHE A 138 14.01 -2.04 -2.38
N TYR A 139 13.75 -2.35 -3.63
CA TYR A 139 14.49 -1.81 -4.75
C TYR A 139 14.32 -0.29 -4.82
N TYR A 140 13.08 0.21 -4.80
CA TYR A 140 12.79 1.64 -4.86
C TYR A 140 13.30 2.38 -3.64
N LEU A 141 13.15 1.81 -2.44
CA LEU A 141 13.66 2.39 -1.21
C LEU A 141 15.18 2.48 -1.21
N ARG A 142 15.88 1.44 -1.66
CA ARG A 142 17.34 1.42 -1.81
C ARG A 142 17.79 2.39 -2.86
N TRP A 143 17.15 2.38 -4.02
CA TRP A 143 17.46 3.29 -5.10
C TRP A 143 17.36 4.74 -4.64
N LEU A 144 16.23 5.10 -4.02
CA LEU A 144 16.01 6.44 -3.48
C LEU A 144 17.07 6.81 -2.43
N HIS A 145 17.34 5.92 -1.48
CA HIS A 145 18.34 6.16 -0.44
C HIS A 145 19.73 6.38 -1.04
N THR A 146 20.17 5.48 -1.91
CA THR A 146 21.51 5.57 -2.54
C THR A 146 21.63 6.85 -3.35
N LEU A 147 20.63 7.18 -4.13
CA LEU A 147 20.59 8.36 -4.96
C LEU A 147 20.69 9.65 -4.12
N LEU A 148 19.85 9.76 -3.10
CA LEU A 148 19.79 10.96 -2.26
C LEU A 148 21.05 11.13 -1.39
N MET A 149 21.80 10.06 -1.08
CA MET A 149 23.06 10.15 -0.37
C MET A 149 24.18 10.80 -1.20
N THR A 150 24.02 10.89 -2.52
CA THR A 150 24.94 11.62 -3.40
C THR A 150 24.57 13.10 -3.56
N GLN A 151 23.52 13.58 -2.89
CA GLN A 151 23.00 14.94 -3.05
C GLN A 151 23.97 15.98 -2.50
N THR A 152 24.23 17.00 -3.28
CA THR A 152 24.97 18.21 -2.87
C THR A 152 24.03 19.22 -2.16
N ASP A 153 24.61 20.24 -1.53
CA ASP A 153 23.85 21.26 -0.80
C ASP A 153 22.87 22.05 -1.67
N ASN A 154 23.20 22.20 -2.98
CA ASN A 154 22.32 22.89 -3.94
C ASN A 154 21.17 21.98 -4.48
N GLY A 155 21.16 20.69 -4.12
CA GLY A 155 20.16 19.72 -4.52
C GLY A 155 20.55 18.85 -5.71
N GLU A 156 21.72 19.05 -6.33
CA GLU A 156 22.23 18.22 -7.42
C GLU A 156 22.59 16.82 -6.92
N LEU A 157 22.34 15.80 -7.77
CA LEU A 157 22.72 14.42 -7.48
C LEU A 157 24.00 14.09 -8.23
N LEU A 158 25.03 13.66 -7.49
CA LEU A 158 26.32 13.25 -8.04
C LEU A 158 26.35 11.73 -8.16
N LEU A 159 26.01 11.21 -9.34
CA LEU A 159 25.98 9.78 -9.57
C LEU A 159 27.37 9.22 -9.87
N PRO A 160 27.74 8.09 -9.26
CA PRO A 160 28.96 7.38 -9.58
C PRO A 160 28.89 6.59 -10.89
N VAL A 161 27.72 6.53 -11.53
CA VAL A 161 27.44 5.76 -12.76
C VAL A 161 26.75 6.66 -13.80
N PRO A 162 26.91 6.38 -15.10
CA PRO A 162 26.19 7.09 -16.15
C PRO A 162 24.67 6.97 -15.98
N ASP A 163 23.97 8.06 -16.29
CA ASP A 163 22.49 8.17 -16.13
C ASP A 163 21.74 7.10 -16.94
N ASP A 164 22.23 6.76 -18.14
CA ASP A 164 21.68 5.75 -19.03
C ASP A 164 21.75 4.31 -18.47
N THR A 165 22.53 4.09 -17.41
CA THR A 165 22.63 2.80 -16.72
C THR A 165 21.63 2.63 -15.58
N LEU A 166 20.94 3.71 -15.20
CA LEU A 166 19.93 3.68 -14.16
C LEU A 166 18.67 2.95 -14.63
N ALA A 167 18.12 2.10 -13.77
CA ALA A 167 16.88 1.42 -14.04
C ALA A 167 15.67 2.38 -13.97
N ILE A 168 15.80 3.47 -13.20
CA ILE A 168 14.80 4.52 -13.05
C ILE A 168 15.46 5.84 -13.43
N PRO A 169 14.87 6.62 -14.34
CA PRO A 169 15.38 7.95 -14.69
C PRO A 169 15.42 8.90 -13.49
N LEU A 170 16.38 9.79 -13.45
CA LEU A 170 16.57 10.73 -12.33
C LEU A 170 15.40 11.68 -12.12
N ASP A 171 14.75 12.08 -13.20
CA ASP A 171 13.56 12.93 -13.18
C ASP A 171 12.36 12.26 -12.47
N GLN A 172 12.40 10.93 -12.33
CA GLN A 172 11.37 10.15 -11.63
C GLN A 172 11.54 10.08 -10.10
N THR A 173 12.54 10.74 -9.53
CA THR A 173 12.82 10.65 -8.07
C THR A 173 11.64 11.01 -7.20
N ALA A 174 10.88 12.05 -7.57
CA ALA A 174 9.67 12.45 -6.85
C ALA A 174 8.56 11.39 -6.98
N ALA A 175 8.43 10.77 -8.16
CA ALA A 175 7.46 9.71 -8.41
C ALA A 175 7.77 8.45 -7.58
N VAL A 176 9.06 8.08 -7.44
CA VAL A 176 9.47 6.96 -6.58
C VAL A 176 9.03 7.18 -5.13
N LEU A 177 9.31 8.36 -4.56
CA LEU A 177 8.89 8.65 -3.19
C LEU A 177 7.36 8.68 -3.05
N TYR A 178 6.68 9.23 -4.05
CA TYR A 178 5.22 9.27 -4.09
C TYR A 178 4.61 7.87 -4.13
N SER A 179 5.12 6.95 -4.96
CA SER A 179 4.65 5.57 -5.02
C SER A 179 4.92 4.81 -3.72
N LEU A 180 6.09 4.95 -3.11
CA LEU A 180 6.36 4.37 -1.79
C LEU A 180 5.34 4.85 -0.74
N TYR A 181 4.99 6.12 -0.76
CA TYR A 181 3.98 6.70 0.13
C TYR A 181 2.56 6.23 -0.22
N LYS A 182 2.16 6.39 -1.48
CA LYS A 182 0.77 6.25 -1.93
C LYS A 182 0.31 4.80 -2.09
N GLU A 183 1.12 4.00 -2.77
CA GLU A 183 0.79 2.62 -3.13
C GLU A 183 1.15 1.65 -2.03
N GLU A 184 2.32 1.87 -1.42
CA GLU A 184 2.85 1.00 -0.39
C GLU A 184 2.51 1.46 1.04
N GLY A 185 1.98 2.67 1.19
CA GLY A 185 1.64 3.25 2.49
C GLY A 185 2.86 3.64 3.33
N ASP A 186 4.06 3.78 2.72
CA ASP A 186 5.30 4.09 3.46
C ASP A 186 5.40 5.57 3.86
N VAL A 187 4.62 5.93 4.87
CA VAL A 187 4.63 7.29 5.45
C VAL A 187 5.99 7.62 6.07
N LYS A 188 6.73 6.63 6.56
CA LYS A 188 8.06 6.86 7.14
C LYS A 188 9.04 7.35 6.09
N SER A 189 9.13 6.69 4.95
CA SER A 189 10.00 7.13 3.84
C SER A 189 9.60 8.51 3.33
N LEU A 190 8.30 8.85 3.32
CA LEU A 190 7.86 10.20 3.02
C LEU A 190 8.51 11.23 3.97
N TYR A 191 8.48 11.03 5.27
CA TYR A 191 9.10 11.96 6.22
C TYR A 191 10.62 11.96 6.14
N ASP A 192 11.25 10.81 5.95
CA ASP A 192 12.71 10.68 5.93
C ASP A 192 13.34 11.32 4.68
N TYR A 193 12.69 11.22 3.51
CA TYR A 193 13.28 11.61 2.23
C TYR A 193 12.67 12.85 1.58
N TYR A 194 11.52 13.33 2.02
CA TYR A 194 10.81 14.46 1.40
C TYR A 194 11.71 15.70 1.17
N ASN A 195 12.45 16.12 2.18
CA ASN A 195 13.30 17.32 2.08
C ASN A 195 14.42 17.17 1.05
N MET A 196 14.95 15.96 0.88
CA MET A 196 15.99 15.68 -0.12
C MET A 196 15.38 15.65 -1.52
N VAL A 197 14.22 15.00 -1.68
CA VAL A 197 13.48 14.99 -2.96
C VAL A 197 13.01 16.39 -3.32
N LYS A 198 12.53 17.19 -2.35
CA LYS A 198 12.20 18.61 -2.56
C LYS A 198 13.39 19.39 -3.13
N ARG A 199 14.59 19.30 -2.52
CA ARG A 199 15.78 19.99 -3.00
C ARG A 199 16.15 19.61 -4.43
N TRP A 200 16.07 18.31 -4.73
CA TRP A 200 16.28 17.79 -6.09
C TRP A 200 15.25 18.34 -7.08
N THR A 201 13.99 18.28 -6.75
CA THR A 201 12.89 18.79 -7.60
C THR A 201 13.07 20.29 -7.89
N LEU A 202 13.37 21.08 -6.88
CA LEU A 202 13.64 22.52 -7.05
C LEU A 202 14.90 22.80 -7.85
N PHE A 203 15.94 21.95 -7.74
CA PHE A 203 17.13 22.03 -8.59
C PHE A 203 16.79 21.79 -10.06
N GLN A 204 15.97 20.77 -10.34
CA GLN A 204 15.50 20.48 -11.70
C GLN A 204 14.64 21.62 -12.26
N CYS A 205 13.72 22.16 -11.49
CA CYS A 205 12.89 23.31 -11.91
C CYS A 205 13.74 24.52 -12.31
N ARG A 206 14.92 24.69 -11.72
CA ARG A 206 15.85 25.79 -12.07
C ARG A 206 16.65 25.49 -13.34
N LYS A 207 16.92 24.22 -13.62
CA LYS A 207 17.68 23.78 -14.78
C LYS A 207 16.82 23.66 -16.04
N ASP A 208 15.60 23.16 -15.86
CA ASP A 208 14.67 22.90 -16.95
C ASP A 208 13.24 23.26 -16.48
N SER A 209 12.63 24.22 -17.17
CA SER A 209 11.26 24.65 -16.85
C SER A 209 10.18 23.64 -17.27
N THR A 210 10.55 22.48 -17.78
CA THR A 210 9.65 21.47 -18.35
C THR A 210 9.34 20.30 -17.41
N LEU A 211 9.62 20.43 -16.09
CA LEU A 211 9.14 19.42 -15.14
C LEU A 211 7.64 19.19 -15.30
N SER A 212 7.27 17.91 -15.46
CA SER A 212 5.89 17.57 -15.73
C SER A 212 4.97 18.08 -14.62
N SER A 213 3.81 18.60 -15.01
CA SER A 213 2.73 18.99 -14.07
C SER A 213 2.43 17.91 -13.03
N GLN A 214 2.61 16.66 -13.43
CA GLN A 214 2.40 15.47 -12.60
C GLN A 214 3.36 15.39 -11.42
N LEU A 215 4.66 15.60 -11.62
CA LEU A 215 5.65 15.55 -10.53
C LEU A 215 5.41 16.68 -9.52
N ILE A 216 5.04 17.87 -10.00
CA ILE A 216 4.70 18.99 -9.11
C ILE A 216 3.46 18.67 -8.28
N ASN A 217 2.42 18.08 -8.88
CA ASN A 217 1.22 17.68 -8.15
C ASN A 217 1.50 16.60 -7.10
N MET A 218 2.37 15.63 -7.39
CA MET A 218 2.84 14.66 -6.40
C MET A 218 3.56 15.33 -5.22
N MET A 219 4.41 16.32 -5.51
CA MET A 219 5.09 17.10 -4.47
C MET A 219 4.10 17.91 -3.63
N ILE A 220 3.07 18.49 -4.24
CA ILE A 220 1.99 19.21 -3.53
C ILE A 220 1.27 18.25 -2.59
N GLU A 221 0.87 17.07 -3.04
CA GLU A 221 0.16 16.10 -2.20
C GLU A 221 1.04 15.62 -1.04
N MET A 222 2.30 15.31 -1.30
CA MET A 222 3.26 14.92 -0.26
C MET A 222 3.49 16.04 0.77
N ALA A 223 3.53 17.31 0.33
CA ALA A 223 3.63 18.46 1.20
C ALA A 223 2.37 18.67 2.05
N GLN A 224 1.20 18.52 1.45
CA GLN A 224 -0.09 18.61 2.15
C GLN A 224 -0.21 17.54 3.24
N LYS A 225 0.21 16.31 2.96
CA LYS A 225 0.23 15.22 3.95
C LYS A 225 1.05 15.57 5.18
N GLN A 226 2.12 16.35 5.01
CA GLN A 226 3.01 16.78 6.09
C GLN A 226 2.64 18.15 6.67
N ASN A 227 1.53 18.77 6.22
CA ASN A 227 1.10 20.12 6.61
C ASN A 227 2.11 21.24 6.25
N LEU A 228 2.92 21.04 5.22
CA LEU A 228 3.95 21.98 4.76
C LEU A 228 3.36 23.04 3.80
N GLN A 229 2.56 23.97 4.33
CA GLN A 229 1.83 24.95 3.52
C GLN A 229 2.74 25.86 2.67
N ALA A 230 3.92 26.22 3.16
CA ALA A 230 4.88 27.02 2.41
C ALA A 230 5.34 26.31 1.12
N ASP A 231 5.57 25.00 1.20
CA ASP A 231 5.96 24.17 0.07
C ASP A 231 4.83 24.03 -0.95
N VAL A 232 3.60 23.86 -0.48
CA VAL A 232 2.41 23.81 -1.34
C VAL A 232 2.27 25.11 -2.15
N ILE A 233 2.48 26.27 -1.52
CA ILE A 233 2.43 27.58 -2.18
C ILE A 233 3.57 27.70 -3.21
N GLU A 234 4.78 27.28 -2.85
CA GLU A 234 5.96 27.32 -3.74
C GLU A 234 5.72 26.49 -5.01
N TYR A 235 5.25 25.25 -4.86
CA TYR A 235 4.98 24.37 -6.01
C TYR A 235 3.85 24.90 -6.90
N ARG A 236 2.76 25.40 -6.33
CA ARG A 236 1.68 26.04 -7.11
C ARG A 236 2.17 27.24 -7.90
N ARG A 237 3.06 28.05 -7.31
CA ARG A 237 3.67 29.20 -7.99
C ARG A 237 4.58 28.78 -9.15
N LEU A 238 5.31 27.66 -9.02
CA LEU A 238 6.19 27.16 -10.07
C LEU A 238 5.43 26.63 -11.28
N HIS A 239 4.18 26.27 -11.11
CA HIS A 239 3.45 25.49 -12.11
C HIS A 239 2.26 26.21 -12.76
N GLY A 240 1.85 27.37 -12.27
CA GLY A 240 0.60 28.00 -12.68
C GLY A 240 -0.63 27.14 -12.28
N ASP A 241 -1.84 27.72 -12.37
CA ASP A 241 -3.10 27.08 -11.95
C ASP A 241 -3.60 25.96 -12.88
N SER A 242 -2.73 25.09 -13.40
CA SER A 242 -3.17 23.93 -14.18
C SER A 242 -3.79 22.88 -13.27
N THR A 243 -5.12 22.78 -13.29
CA THR A 243 -5.94 21.97 -12.37
C THR A 243 -6.23 20.54 -12.83
N THR A 244 -5.66 20.08 -13.94
CA THR A 244 -5.88 18.71 -14.42
C THR A 244 -4.82 17.79 -13.86
N TYR A 245 -5.20 17.05 -12.81
CA TYR A 245 -4.42 15.97 -12.22
C TYR A 245 -4.75 14.63 -12.87
N GLU A 246 -3.82 14.10 -13.64
CA GLU A 246 -3.78 12.68 -13.98
C GLU A 246 -2.76 12.02 -13.05
N PRO A 247 -3.15 11.03 -12.22
CA PRO A 247 -2.19 10.36 -11.35
C PRO A 247 -1.12 9.66 -12.21
N TYR A 248 0.15 9.95 -11.92
CA TYR A 248 1.27 9.23 -12.51
C TYR A 248 1.60 8.02 -11.64
N TRP A 249 1.71 6.85 -12.26
CA TRP A 249 2.03 5.62 -11.59
C TRP A 249 3.37 5.09 -12.11
N LEU A 250 4.34 4.86 -11.27
CA LEU A 250 5.65 4.29 -11.64
C LEU A 250 5.55 2.93 -12.32
N TYR A 251 4.45 2.27 -12.10
CA TYR A 251 4.20 0.92 -12.60
C TYR A 251 3.48 0.89 -13.96
N THR A 252 3.41 2.02 -14.68
CA THR A 252 2.53 2.18 -15.85
C THR A 252 2.98 1.50 -17.13
N GLU A 253 4.16 0.92 -17.22
CA GLU A 253 4.53 0.27 -18.50
C GLU A 253 4.21 -1.22 -18.58
N GLU A 254 3.84 -1.90 -17.49
CA GLU A 254 3.40 -3.30 -17.50
C GLU A 254 2.27 -3.65 -16.52
N THR A 255 1.93 -2.83 -15.59
CA THR A 255 0.61 -2.84 -15.01
C THR A 255 -0.27 -1.99 -15.91
N GLU A 256 -0.67 -2.56 -17.04
CA GLU A 256 -2.04 -2.26 -17.43
C GLU A 256 -2.80 -2.23 -16.10
N TRP A 257 -3.21 -1.07 -15.70
CA TRP A 257 -4.30 -0.88 -14.77
C TRP A 257 -5.23 -2.01 -14.99
N CYS A 258 -5.42 -2.96 -14.09
CA CYS A 258 -6.28 -4.08 -14.35
C CYS A 258 -7.43 -3.62 -15.27
N GLY A 259 -7.18 -3.36 -16.52
CA GLY A 259 -8.01 -2.76 -17.54
C GLY A 259 -8.75 -1.46 -17.13
N GLY A 260 -8.25 -0.64 -16.18
CA GLY A 260 -8.93 0.54 -15.64
C GLY A 260 -10.02 0.25 -14.62
N ALA A 261 -10.15 -1.03 -14.18
CA ALA A 261 -11.28 -1.47 -13.35
C ALA A 261 -11.14 -1.09 -11.86
N ILE A 262 -9.92 -1.05 -11.32
CA ILE A 262 -9.67 -0.79 -9.89
C ILE A 262 -8.73 0.41 -9.78
N ARG A 263 -9.11 1.41 -9.00
CA ARG A 263 -8.32 2.63 -8.76
C ARG A 263 -8.26 3.00 -7.29
N GLN A 264 -7.06 3.31 -6.81
CA GLN A 264 -6.92 3.94 -5.50
C GLN A 264 -7.59 5.32 -5.51
N THR A 265 -8.43 5.62 -4.51
CA THR A 265 -9.03 6.97 -4.42
C THR A 265 -7.96 7.99 -4.02
N PRO A 266 -8.07 9.26 -4.45
CA PRO A 266 -7.05 10.28 -4.16
C PRO A 266 -6.72 10.44 -2.67
N SER A 267 -7.70 10.26 -1.79
CA SER A 267 -7.53 10.42 -0.33
C SER A 267 -7.02 9.17 0.38
N SER A 268 -6.86 8.05 -0.34
CA SER A 268 -6.46 6.78 0.27
C SER A 268 -4.95 6.53 0.21
N ILE A 269 -4.48 5.60 1.03
CA ILE A 269 -3.09 5.16 1.09
C ILE A 269 -3.10 3.64 1.05
N ALA A 270 -2.19 3.03 0.28
CA ALA A 270 -2.04 1.59 0.19
C ALA A 270 -3.33 0.85 -0.21
N TYR A 271 -4.19 1.50 -1.01
CA TYR A 271 -5.47 0.95 -1.50
C TYR A 271 -6.52 0.66 -0.41
N ASN A 272 -6.45 1.29 0.77
CA ASN A 272 -7.49 1.11 1.79
C ASN A 272 -8.86 1.67 1.37
N ARG A 273 -8.90 2.52 0.34
CA ARG A 273 -10.13 2.97 -0.35
C ARG A 273 -9.90 2.97 -1.84
N VAL A 274 -10.80 2.34 -2.58
CA VAL A 274 -10.69 2.19 -4.02
C VAL A 274 -12.00 2.55 -4.73
N ASP A 275 -11.88 2.99 -5.97
CA ASP A 275 -12.98 2.99 -6.92
C ASP A 275 -12.88 1.71 -7.76
N VAL A 276 -14.01 1.04 -7.94
CA VAL A 276 -14.12 -0.15 -8.80
C VAL A 276 -15.16 0.14 -9.88
N THR A 277 -14.80 -0.11 -11.13
CA THR A 277 -15.67 0.14 -12.30
C THR A 277 -15.53 -0.96 -13.33
N ILE A 278 -16.46 -1.05 -14.27
CA ILE A 278 -16.33 -1.82 -15.50
C ILE A 278 -15.83 -0.86 -16.59
N PRO A 279 -14.60 -1.02 -17.11
CA PRO A 279 -14.00 -0.03 -18.02
C PRO A 279 -14.74 0.12 -19.34
N SER A 280 -15.22 -0.99 -19.90
CA SER A 280 -15.99 -1.02 -21.15
C SER A 280 -16.82 -2.28 -21.26
N LEU A 281 -18.05 -2.13 -21.75
CA LEU A 281 -18.96 -3.23 -22.10
C LEU A 281 -18.93 -3.54 -23.60
N GLU A 282 -18.21 -2.78 -24.42
CA GLU A 282 -18.16 -2.94 -25.87
C GLU A 282 -17.47 -4.24 -26.27
N GLY A 283 -18.21 -5.10 -26.98
CA GLY A 283 -17.68 -6.37 -27.49
C GLY A 283 -17.36 -7.41 -26.41
N ARG A 284 -17.70 -7.16 -25.13
CA ARG A 284 -17.44 -8.05 -24.00
C ARG A 284 -18.72 -8.45 -23.26
N ASN A 285 -18.80 -9.72 -22.91
CA ASN A 285 -19.89 -10.25 -22.06
C ASN A 285 -19.37 -10.70 -20.69
N LYS A 286 -18.07 -10.68 -20.46
CA LYS A 286 -17.44 -10.97 -19.18
C LYS A 286 -16.02 -10.41 -19.15
N ASP A 287 -15.52 -10.12 -17.97
CA ASP A 287 -14.11 -9.81 -17.72
C ASP A 287 -13.79 -10.00 -16.22
N CYS A 288 -12.50 -10.16 -15.91
CA CYS A 288 -12.04 -10.27 -14.53
C CYS A 288 -10.75 -9.46 -14.33
N PHE A 289 -10.63 -8.83 -13.16
CA PHE A 289 -9.50 -7.99 -12.78
C PHE A 289 -9.11 -8.28 -11.34
N SER A 290 -7.81 -8.25 -11.05
CA SER A 290 -7.32 -8.36 -9.69
C SER A 290 -6.16 -7.40 -9.45
N HIS A 291 -6.04 -6.93 -8.21
CA HIS A 291 -4.95 -6.07 -7.79
C HIS A 291 -4.45 -6.51 -6.41
N GLU A 292 -3.14 -6.77 -6.31
CA GLU A 292 -2.51 -7.08 -5.01
C GLU A 292 -2.11 -5.78 -4.31
N CYS A 293 -2.57 -5.60 -3.08
CA CYS A 293 -2.22 -4.47 -2.23
C CYS A 293 -1.72 -4.95 -0.86
N PRO A 294 -1.18 -4.07 0.00
CA PRO A 294 -0.71 -4.44 1.33
C PRO A 294 -1.73 -5.15 2.21
N TYR A 295 -3.02 -4.93 2.00
CA TYR A 295 -4.12 -5.57 2.73
C TYR A 295 -4.48 -6.96 2.19
N GLY A 296 -4.15 -7.27 0.93
CA GLY A 296 -4.51 -8.51 0.24
C GLY A 296 -4.88 -8.27 -1.21
N ILE A 297 -5.59 -9.21 -1.82
CA ILE A 297 -5.99 -9.15 -3.22
C ILE A 297 -7.40 -8.56 -3.33
N ILE A 298 -7.55 -7.53 -4.17
CA ILE A 298 -8.83 -6.98 -4.58
C ILE A 298 -9.19 -7.66 -5.90
N CYS A 299 -10.38 -8.28 -5.98
CA CYS A 299 -10.86 -8.91 -7.19
C CYS A 299 -12.17 -8.28 -7.66
N SER A 300 -12.36 -8.23 -8.98
CA SER A 300 -13.55 -7.75 -9.66
C SER A 300 -13.82 -8.62 -10.87
N GLU A 301 -14.92 -9.37 -10.87
CA GLU A 301 -15.33 -10.23 -11.97
C GLU A 301 -16.77 -9.91 -12.34
N TRP A 302 -17.05 -9.72 -13.63
CA TRP A 302 -18.40 -9.46 -14.09
C TRP A 302 -18.75 -10.28 -15.31
N SER A 303 -20.04 -10.56 -15.45
CA SER A 303 -20.62 -11.20 -16.63
C SER A 303 -21.96 -10.56 -16.98
N LYS A 304 -22.26 -10.50 -18.28
CA LYS A 304 -23.52 -9.97 -18.82
C LYS A 304 -24.29 -11.08 -19.53
N ASP A 305 -25.54 -11.28 -19.16
CA ASP A 305 -26.42 -12.28 -19.76
C ASP A 305 -27.05 -11.81 -21.09
N GLU A 306 -27.86 -12.69 -21.72
CA GLU A 306 -28.58 -12.40 -22.96
C GLU A 306 -29.62 -11.28 -22.83
N ASN A 307 -30.11 -11.00 -21.64
CA ASN A 307 -31.04 -9.91 -21.33
C ASN A 307 -30.32 -8.59 -21.01
N GLY A 308 -29.00 -8.58 -21.10
CA GLY A 308 -28.17 -7.42 -20.75
C GLY A 308 -27.97 -7.21 -19.28
N ILE A 309 -28.42 -8.13 -18.43
CA ILE A 309 -28.23 -8.02 -16.96
C ILE A 309 -26.79 -8.36 -16.61
N ILE A 310 -26.14 -7.49 -15.82
CA ILE A 310 -24.78 -7.70 -15.31
C ILE A 310 -24.86 -8.34 -13.94
N SER A 311 -24.15 -9.47 -13.76
CA SER A 311 -23.76 -10.03 -12.49
C SER A 311 -22.31 -9.66 -12.22
N TRP A 312 -22.06 -8.92 -11.14
CA TRP A 312 -20.74 -8.38 -10.80
C TRP A 312 -20.31 -8.83 -9.42
N GLU A 313 -19.27 -9.65 -9.37
CA GLU A 313 -18.68 -10.15 -8.15
C GLU A 313 -17.45 -9.31 -7.78
N ILE A 314 -17.38 -8.85 -6.54
CA ILE A 314 -16.30 -8.03 -6.00
C ILE A 314 -15.83 -8.67 -4.70
N GLN A 315 -14.53 -8.97 -4.59
CA GLN A 315 -13.91 -9.47 -3.38
C GLN A 315 -12.91 -8.44 -2.86
N LEU A 316 -13.10 -8.02 -1.61
CA LEU A 316 -12.25 -7.03 -0.94
C LEU A 316 -11.60 -7.63 0.32
N PRO A 317 -10.30 -7.45 0.53
CA PRO A 317 -9.64 -7.86 1.76
C PRO A 317 -10.07 -6.98 2.95
N VAL A 318 -9.91 -7.50 4.16
CA VAL A 318 -10.15 -6.72 5.40
C VAL A 318 -9.27 -5.47 5.41
N GLY A 319 -9.84 -4.32 5.74
CA GLY A 319 -9.16 -3.02 5.72
C GLY A 319 -9.32 -2.24 4.41
N VAL A 320 -9.98 -2.81 3.41
CA VAL A 320 -10.30 -2.14 2.14
C VAL A 320 -11.80 -1.85 2.03
N GLN A 321 -12.13 -0.66 1.53
CA GLN A 321 -13.48 -0.25 1.17
C GLN A 321 -13.51 0.19 -0.30
N ALA A 322 -14.52 -0.23 -1.05
CA ALA A 322 -14.69 0.17 -2.43
C ALA A 322 -15.93 1.06 -2.62
N ARG A 323 -15.78 2.08 -3.46
CA ARG A 323 -16.89 2.72 -4.14
C ARG A 323 -17.04 2.07 -5.51
N VAL A 324 -18.12 1.35 -5.72
CA VAL A 324 -18.44 0.65 -6.97
C VAL A 324 -19.22 1.59 -7.86
N LEU A 325 -18.68 1.93 -9.02
CA LEU A 325 -19.29 2.85 -9.99
C LEU A 325 -19.90 2.02 -11.12
N TYR A 326 -21.23 2.07 -11.25
CA TYR A 326 -21.94 1.29 -12.25
C TYR A 326 -21.71 1.86 -13.67
N PRO A 327 -21.68 1.00 -14.69
CA PRO A 327 -21.57 1.46 -16.07
C PRO A 327 -22.74 2.36 -16.44
N LYS A 328 -22.48 3.31 -17.34
CA LYS A 328 -23.53 4.20 -17.87
C LYS A 328 -24.68 3.39 -18.49
N GLY A 329 -25.92 3.71 -18.14
CA GLY A 329 -27.11 3.02 -18.59
C GLY A 329 -27.45 1.75 -17.78
N TYR A 330 -26.85 1.62 -16.58
CA TYR A 330 -27.14 0.54 -15.65
C TYR A 330 -27.44 1.09 -14.26
N ALA A 331 -28.39 0.44 -13.59
CA ALA A 331 -28.73 0.69 -12.18
C ALA A 331 -28.94 -0.64 -11.46
N ASP A 332 -28.92 -0.62 -10.13
CA ASP A 332 -29.37 -1.76 -9.32
C ASP A 332 -30.90 -1.84 -9.22
N ASN A 333 -31.41 -2.78 -8.45
CA ASN A 333 -32.85 -2.97 -8.26
C ASN A 333 -33.56 -1.78 -7.56
N GLU A 334 -32.81 -0.92 -6.90
CA GLU A 334 -33.29 0.28 -6.19
C GLU A 334 -33.15 1.54 -7.03
N GLY A 335 -32.55 1.42 -8.24
CA GLY A 335 -32.28 2.53 -9.15
C GLY A 335 -31.01 3.32 -8.80
N ALA A 336 -30.14 2.80 -7.94
CA ALA A 336 -28.86 3.44 -7.66
C ALA A 336 -27.83 3.19 -8.79
N HIS A 337 -26.89 4.13 -8.97
CA HIS A 337 -25.83 4.08 -9.97
C HIS A 337 -24.43 3.82 -9.37
N SER A 338 -24.38 3.58 -8.07
CA SER A 338 -23.16 3.24 -7.35
C SER A 338 -23.48 2.60 -6.01
N ALA A 339 -22.52 1.84 -5.48
CA ALA A 339 -22.59 1.28 -4.14
C ALA A 339 -21.28 1.55 -3.37
N ILE A 340 -21.37 1.53 -2.04
CA ILE A 340 -20.19 1.50 -1.17
C ILE A 340 -20.20 0.15 -0.47
N VAL A 341 -19.11 -0.61 -0.61
CA VAL A 341 -18.98 -1.96 -0.04
C VAL A 341 -17.71 -2.05 0.79
N GLY A 342 -17.76 -2.74 1.91
CA GLY A 342 -16.62 -3.03 2.77
C GLY A 342 -15.92 -4.33 2.38
N SER A 343 -15.12 -4.87 3.29
CA SER A 343 -14.42 -6.16 3.10
C SER A 343 -15.42 -7.31 2.86
N GLY A 344 -14.96 -8.37 2.20
CA GLY A 344 -15.73 -9.57 1.91
C GLY A 344 -16.14 -9.71 0.46
N GLY A 345 -17.03 -10.67 0.19
CA GLY A 345 -17.55 -10.99 -1.15
C GLY A 345 -18.93 -10.34 -1.40
N TRP A 346 -19.04 -9.62 -2.50
CA TRP A 346 -20.25 -8.90 -2.89
C TRP A 346 -20.68 -9.29 -4.29
N ILE A 347 -21.96 -9.63 -4.45
CA ILE A 347 -22.56 -9.89 -5.76
C ILE A 347 -23.59 -8.81 -6.03
N LEU A 348 -23.29 -7.97 -7.03
CA LEU A 348 -24.16 -6.90 -7.48
C LEU A 348 -24.88 -7.34 -8.76
N ARG A 349 -26.18 -7.07 -8.83
CA ARG A 349 -26.99 -7.31 -10.03
C ARG A 349 -27.42 -5.97 -10.59
N LEU A 350 -26.95 -5.67 -11.81
CA LEU A 350 -27.26 -4.42 -12.49
C LEU A 350 -28.20 -4.66 -13.66
N LEU A 351 -29.23 -3.84 -13.75
CA LEU A 351 -30.23 -3.87 -14.81
C LEU A 351 -29.96 -2.77 -15.82
N PRO A 352 -30.10 -3.05 -17.13
CA PRO A 352 -30.03 -2.00 -18.13
C PRO A 352 -31.22 -1.03 -17.94
N GLU A 353 -30.92 0.27 -18.00
CA GLU A 353 -31.94 1.28 -17.99
C GLU A 353 -32.68 1.33 -19.32
N VAL A 354 -34.00 1.36 -19.28
CA VAL A 354 -34.83 1.53 -20.49
C VAL A 354 -34.65 2.99 -20.91
N THR A 355 -33.92 3.20 -21.98
CA THR A 355 -33.94 4.52 -22.67
C THR A 355 -35.25 4.66 -23.42
N ASP A 356 -36.13 5.51 -22.91
CA ASP A 356 -37.35 5.95 -23.66
C ASP A 356 -36.97 6.63 -24.98
#